data_d7a1e7aa6c1eb0d04a65677a9529f3d4
#
_entry.id   d7a1e7aa6c1eb0d04a65677a9529f3d4
#
_cell.length_a   1.000
_cell.length_b   1.000
_cell.length_c   1.000
_cell.angle_alpha   90.00
_cell.angle_beta   90.00
_cell.angle_gamma   90.00
#
_symmetry.space_group_name_H-M   'P 1'
#
loop_
_entity.id
_entity.type
_entity.pdbx_description
1 polymer ?
#
loop_
_entity_poly.entity_id
_entity_poly.type
_entity_poly.pdbx_seq_one_letter_code
_entity_poly.pdbx_strand_id
1 'polypeptide(L)'
;NVDVLPLHPHNALLQAWLELGVVGAVILAALFASIVLAIRRHVRGHLERAAAYATFTAAFINAELSFGIWQGWWISCLALAAILLTALVMPARASDSPGPA
;
A
#
# COMPACT_ATOMS: atom_id res chain seq x y z
N ASN A 1 -4.14 13.69 37.58
CA ASN A 1 -3.20 13.56 36.46
C ASN A 1 -3.94 13.05 35.27
N VAL A 2 -4.33 13.96 34.42
CA VAL A 2 -5.00 13.62 33.17
C VAL A 2 -3.89 13.41 32.14
N ASP A 3 -3.69 12.19 31.70
CA ASP A 3 -2.85 11.91 30.53
C ASP A 3 -3.54 12.52 29.32
N VAL A 4 -3.13 13.72 28.98
CA VAL A 4 -3.73 14.54 27.89
C VAL A 4 -3.15 14.13 26.53
N LEU A 5 -2.17 13.23 26.50
CA LEU A 5 -1.58 12.76 25.26
C LEU A 5 -2.18 11.41 24.88
N PRO A 6 -2.85 11.29 23.74
CA PRO A 6 -3.25 9.99 23.23
C PRO A 6 -2.01 9.10 23.10
N LEU A 7 -2.09 7.91 23.68
CA LEU A 7 -1.00 6.92 23.73
C LEU A 7 -0.53 6.45 22.34
N HIS A 8 -1.26 6.77 21.28
CA HIS A 8 -0.93 6.41 19.91
C HIS A 8 -1.24 7.56 18.95
N PRO A 9 -0.26 8.03 18.18
CA PRO A 9 -0.52 8.96 17.10
C PRO A 9 -1.33 8.27 16.01
N HIS A 10 -2.45 8.87 15.62
CA HIS A 10 -3.32 8.38 14.54
C HIS A 10 -2.77 8.79 13.15
N ASN A 11 -1.47 8.75 12.98
CA ASN A 11 -0.79 9.13 11.75
C ASN A 11 0.38 8.19 11.52
N ALA A 12 0.37 7.47 10.40
CA ALA A 12 1.35 6.44 10.10
C ALA A 12 2.78 6.99 9.97
N LEU A 13 2.95 8.16 9.36
CA LEU A 13 4.26 8.79 9.22
C LEU A 13 4.80 9.25 10.57
N LEU A 14 3.94 9.86 11.38
CA LEU A 14 4.32 10.30 12.72
C LEU A 14 4.65 9.11 13.63
N GLN A 15 3.88 8.03 13.54
CA GLN A 15 4.13 6.80 14.27
C GLN A 15 5.47 6.18 13.86
N ALA A 16 5.73 6.06 12.55
CA ALA A 16 7.00 5.55 12.05
C ALA A 16 8.19 6.41 12.49
N TRP A 17 8.02 7.73 12.49
CA TRP A 17 9.03 8.67 12.98
C TRP A 17 9.31 8.48 14.48
N LEU A 18 8.27 8.33 15.30
CA LEU A 18 8.40 8.21 16.76
C LEU A 18 8.95 6.86 17.19
N GLU A 19 8.55 5.78 16.50
CA GLU A 19 8.94 4.41 16.88
C GLU A 19 10.27 3.97 16.24
N LEU A 20 10.51 4.34 15.00
CA LEU A 20 11.65 3.88 14.19
C LEU A 20 12.67 5.00 13.90
N GLY A 21 12.35 6.24 14.27
CA GLY A 21 13.21 7.38 14.03
C GLY A 21 13.41 7.71 12.55
N VAL A 22 14.47 8.44 12.26
CA VAL A 22 14.82 8.87 10.89
C VAL A 22 15.01 7.68 9.95
N VAL A 23 15.61 6.60 10.42
CA VAL A 23 15.87 5.41 9.61
C VAL A 23 14.55 4.78 9.12
N GLY A 24 13.58 4.62 10.02
CA GLY A 24 12.27 4.09 9.65
C GLY A 24 11.50 5.00 8.70
N ALA A 25 11.57 6.31 8.91
CA ALA A 25 10.95 7.29 8.02
C ALA A 25 11.53 7.22 6.60
N VAL A 26 12.86 7.09 6.47
CA VAL A 26 13.54 6.95 5.17
C VAL A 26 13.14 5.64 4.48
N ILE A 27 13.10 4.53 5.22
CA ILE A 27 12.68 3.23 4.67
C ILE A 27 11.24 3.29 4.16
N LEU A 28 10.33 3.90 4.94
CA LEU A 28 8.92 4.04 4.55
C LEU A 28 8.76 4.93 3.32
N ALA A 29 9.47 6.04 3.26
CA ALA A 29 9.49 6.92 2.09
C ALA A 29 10.03 6.21 0.84
N ALA A 30 11.10 5.42 0.99
CA ALA A 30 11.66 4.61 -0.11
C ALA A 30 10.67 3.55 -0.59
N LEU A 31 9.94 2.91 0.33
CA LEU A 31 8.89 1.96 0.01
C LEU A 31 7.77 2.62 -0.82
N PHE A 32 7.26 3.76 -0.38
CA PHE A 32 6.21 4.48 -1.10
C PHE A 32 6.67 4.93 -2.49
N ALA A 33 7.87 5.49 -2.58
CA ALA A 33 8.47 5.86 -3.86
C ALA A 33 8.61 4.67 -4.80
N SER A 34 9.03 3.51 -4.28
CA SER A 34 9.17 2.29 -5.08
C SER A 34 7.84 1.78 -5.62
N ILE A 35 6.75 1.87 -4.83
CA ILE A 35 5.39 1.50 -5.26
C ILE A 35 4.94 2.42 -6.41
N VAL A 36 5.09 3.73 -6.26
CA VAL A 36 4.70 4.70 -7.29
C VAL A 36 5.50 4.46 -8.58
N LEU A 37 6.80 4.22 -8.47
CA LEU A 37 7.64 3.91 -9.63
C LEU A 37 7.28 2.58 -10.27
N ALA A 38 6.94 1.57 -9.50
CA ALA A 38 6.48 0.28 -10.01
C ALA A 38 5.17 0.41 -10.79
N ILE A 39 4.21 1.17 -10.28
CA ILE A 39 2.97 1.46 -11.00
C ILE A 39 3.27 2.14 -12.34
N ARG A 40 4.15 3.16 -12.35
CA ARG A 40 4.51 3.86 -13.58
C ARG A 40 5.16 2.94 -14.63
N ARG A 41 6.01 2.02 -14.19
CA ARG A 41 6.83 1.18 -15.09
C ARG A 41 6.06 -0.04 -15.60
N HIS A 42 5.25 -0.65 -14.75
CA HIS A 42 4.66 -1.96 -15.04
C HIS A 42 3.20 -1.89 -15.48
N VAL A 43 2.46 -0.85 -15.07
CA VAL A 43 1.04 -0.71 -15.43
C VAL A 43 0.92 0.17 -16.67
N ARG A 44 0.53 -0.43 -17.80
CA ARG A 44 0.49 0.25 -19.10
C ARG A 44 -0.87 0.84 -19.43
N GLY A 45 -1.95 0.22 -19.01
CA GLY A 45 -3.31 0.70 -19.25
C GLY A 45 -3.62 1.96 -18.45
N HIS A 46 -4.34 2.89 -19.06
CA HIS A 46 -4.72 4.15 -18.35
C HIS A 46 -5.67 3.87 -17.19
N LEU A 47 -6.66 3.00 -17.39
CA LEU A 47 -7.65 2.67 -16.38
C LEU A 47 -7.01 1.91 -15.21
N GLU A 48 -6.18 0.92 -15.51
CA GLU A 48 -5.47 0.12 -14.52
C GLU A 48 -4.49 0.99 -13.71
N ARG A 49 -3.83 1.93 -14.37
CA ARG A 49 -2.93 2.87 -13.70
C ARG A 49 -3.70 3.82 -12.79
N ALA A 50 -4.83 4.33 -13.24
CA ALA A 50 -5.71 5.17 -12.43
C ALA A 50 -6.24 4.40 -11.21
N ALA A 51 -6.67 3.16 -11.38
CA ALA A 51 -7.11 2.28 -10.30
C ALA A 51 -5.97 2.02 -9.29
N ALA A 52 -4.76 1.75 -9.77
CA ALA A 52 -3.59 1.52 -8.92
C ALA A 52 -3.24 2.76 -8.07
N TYR A 53 -3.23 3.93 -8.67
CA TYR A 53 -2.98 5.17 -7.93
C TYR A 53 -4.12 5.52 -6.96
N ALA A 54 -5.37 5.30 -7.36
CA ALA A 54 -6.51 5.53 -6.48
C ALA A 54 -6.47 4.63 -5.24
N THR A 55 -6.16 3.34 -5.43
CA THR A 55 -6.01 2.38 -4.34
C THR A 55 -4.86 2.76 -3.42
N PHE A 56 -3.70 3.12 -3.98
CA PHE A 56 -2.55 3.56 -3.19
C PHE A 56 -2.86 4.82 -2.39
N THR A 57 -3.48 5.82 -3.02
CA THR A 57 -3.84 7.08 -2.37
C THR A 57 -4.85 6.85 -1.26
N ALA A 58 -5.89 6.05 -1.49
CA ALA A 58 -6.87 5.72 -0.48
C ALA A 58 -6.23 5.00 0.72
N ALA A 59 -5.36 4.04 0.48
CA ALA A 59 -4.62 3.33 1.53
C ALA A 59 -3.71 4.29 2.31
N PHE A 60 -3.02 5.19 1.62
CA PHE A 60 -2.16 6.19 2.25
C PHE A 60 -2.95 7.15 3.14
N ILE A 61 -4.04 7.73 2.62
CA ILE A 61 -4.90 8.64 3.39
C ILE A 61 -5.48 7.94 4.61
N ASN A 62 -5.96 6.69 4.46
CA ASN A 62 -6.44 5.92 5.60
C ASN A 62 -5.35 5.67 6.64
N ALA A 63 -4.12 5.39 6.23
CA ALA A 63 -3.00 5.20 7.13
C ALA A 63 -2.67 6.47 7.93
N GLU A 64 -2.82 7.65 7.31
CA GLU A 64 -2.56 8.94 7.96
C GLU A 64 -3.67 9.35 8.94
N LEU A 65 -4.91 8.96 8.67
CA LEU A 65 -6.08 9.39 9.45
C LEU A 65 -6.56 8.34 10.46
N SER A 66 -6.09 7.13 10.35
CA SER A 66 -6.66 5.98 11.02
C SER A 66 -5.71 5.36 12.05
N PHE A 67 -6.13 4.24 12.59
CA PHE A 67 -5.48 3.48 13.66
C PHE A 67 -4.02 3.14 13.39
N GLY A 68 -3.28 2.73 14.44
CA GLY A 68 -1.88 2.36 14.34
C GLY A 68 -1.57 1.38 13.20
N ILE A 69 -0.49 1.64 12.47
CA ILE A 69 -0.10 0.88 11.26
C ILE A 69 0.17 -0.61 11.52
N TRP A 70 0.42 -0.98 12.77
CA TRP A 70 0.73 -2.35 13.17
C TRP A 70 -0.50 -3.22 13.49
N GLN A 71 -1.72 -2.71 13.29
CA GLN A 71 -2.90 -3.52 13.54
C GLN A 71 -3.06 -4.61 12.48
N GLY A 72 -3.18 -5.86 12.94
CA GLY A 72 -3.23 -7.03 12.07
C GLY A 72 -4.35 -6.97 11.02
N TRP A 73 -5.53 -6.48 11.38
CA TRP A 73 -6.64 -6.34 10.44
C TRP A 73 -6.33 -5.33 9.32
N TRP A 74 -5.63 -4.24 9.63
CA TRP A 74 -5.21 -3.23 8.66
C TRP A 74 -4.21 -3.80 7.67
N ILE A 75 -3.20 -4.50 8.17
CA ILE A 75 -2.19 -5.18 7.34
C ILE A 75 -2.87 -6.21 6.42
N SER A 76 -3.86 -6.95 6.94
CA SER A 76 -4.61 -7.92 6.14
C SER A 76 -5.42 -7.26 5.03
N CYS A 77 -6.06 -6.12 5.29
CA CYS A 77 -6.77 -5.34 4.27
C CYS A 77 -5.82 -4.84 3.18
N LEU A 78 -4.65 -4.34 3.55
CA LEU A 78 -3.64 -3.89 2.59
C LEU A 78 -3.12 -5.05 1.73
N ALA A 79 -2.86 -6.21 2.35
CA ALA A 79 -2.44 -7.41 1.63
C ALA A 79 -3.50 -7.87 0.63
N LEU A 80 -4.77 -7.90 1.04
CA LEU A 80 -5.89 -8.25 0.16
C LEU A 80 -6.03 -7.26 -1.00
N ALA A 81 -5.94 -5.96 -0.74
CA ALA A 81 -5.98 -4.93 -1.77
C ALA A 81 -4.84 -5.09 -2.77
N ALA A 82 -3.63 -5.40 -2.30
CA ALA A 82 -2.47 -5.64 -3.16
C ALA A 82 -2.67 -6.89 -4.05
N ILE A 83 -3.21 -7.98 -3.48
CA ILE A 83 -3.50 -9.21 -4.23
C ILE A 83 -4.55 -8.95 -5.32
N LEU A 84 -5.65 -8.30 -4.98
CA LEU A 84 -6.73 -7.99 -5.93
C LEU A 84 -6.24 -7.05 -7.04
N LEU A 85 -5.46 -6.04 -6.69
CA LEU A 85 -4.89 -5.12 -7.66
C LEU A 85 -3.90 -5.83 -8.59
N THR A 86 -3.06 -6.70 -8.06
CA THR A 86 -2.13 -7.50 -8.86
C THR A 86 -2.88 -8.41 -9.83
N ALA A 87 -3.95 -9.05 -9.38
CA ALA A 87 -4.80 -9.89 -10.22
C ALA A 87 -5.49 -9.08 -11.34
N LEU A 88 -5.90 -7.84 -11.05
CA LEU A 88 -6.52 -6.95 -12.04
C LEU A 88 -5.52 -6.50 -13.12
N VAL A 89 -4.28 -6.24 -12.72
CA VAL A 89 -3.24 -5.67 -13.60
C VAL A 89 -2.50 -6.74 -14.38
N MET A 90 -2.39 -7.97 -13.86
CA MET A 90 -1.78 -9.08 -14.58
C MET A 90 -2.67 -9.49 -15.76
N PRO A 91 -2.13 -9.52 -16.99
CA PRO A 91 -2.87 -10.06 -18.11
C PRO A 91 -3.22 -11.53 -17.79
N ALA A 92 -4.45 -11.91 -18.07
CA ALA A 92 -4.84 -13.31 -18.03
C ALA A 92 -3.81 -14.08 -18.87
N ARG A 93 -3.08 -15.00 -18.23
CA ARG A 93 -2.25 -15.95 -18.98
C ARG A 93 -3.22 -16.64 -19.93
N ALA A 94 -3.09 -16.35 -21.21
CA ALA A 94 -3.72 -17.17 -22.22
C ALA A 94 -3.32 -18.61 -21.88
N SER A 95 -4.30 -19.43 -21.58
CA SER A 95 -4.06 -20.85 -21.46
C SER A 95 -3.59 -21.29 -22.83
N ASP A 96 -2.29 -21.37 -23.04
CA ASP A 96 -1.68 -22.15 -24.09
C ASP A 96 -2.04 -23.61 -23.80
N SER A 97 -3.27 -23.93 -24.14
CA SER A 97 -3.65 -25.29 -24.37
C SER A 97 -3.01 -25.63 -25.72
N PRO A 98 -1.99 -26.50 -25.78
CA PRO A 98 -1.57 -27.04 -27.05
C PRO A 98 -2.79 -27.73 -27.64
N GLY A 99 -3.28 -27.21 -28.76
CA GLY A 99 -4.33 -27.86 -29.50
C GLY A 99 -3.96 -29.30 -29.78
N PRO A 100 -4.93 -30.21 -29.79
CA PRO A 100 -4.66 -31.60 -30.15
C PRO A 100 -4.00 -31.65 -31.51
N ALA A 101 -2.87 -32.32 -31.56
CA ALA A 101 -2.14 -32.57 -32.80
C ALA A 101 -3.01 -33.37 -33.79
#